data_98e355f5f52ec2a54000aa0749c194cf
#
_entry.id   98e355f5f52ec2a54000aa0749c194cf
#
_cell.length_a   1.000
_cell.length_b   1.000
_cell.length_c   1.000
_cell.angle_alpha   90.00
_cell.angle_beta   90.00
_cell.angle_gamma   90.00
#
_symmetry.space_group_name_H-M   'P 1'
#
loop_
_entity.id
_entity.type
_entity.pdbx_description
1 polymer ?
#
loop_
_entity_poly.entity_id
_entity_poly.type
_entity_poly.pdbx_seq_one_letter_code
_entity_poly.pdbx_strand_id
1 'polypeptide(L)'
;MSSEILSVAVFVPLPGQEEQALSTVRELSGVLAAGGYSRDVLYRGPDEYVLVRFWKSDECRRAAMENPSAQKCWAKLAHEIRILKVHESLEEIQL
;
A
#
# COMPACT_ATOMS: atom_id res chain seq x y z
N MET A 1 16.77 4.27 17.55
CA MET A 1 16.20 5.08 16.53
C MET A 1 15.36 4.26 15.63
N SER A 2 14.15 4.62 15.59
CA SER A 2 13.23 3.92 14.72
C SER A 2 13.40 4.46 13.32
N SER A 3 13.64 3.57 12.38
CA SER A 3 13.66 3.97 10.99
C SER A 3 12.39 3.43 10.35
N GLU A 4 11.39 4.26 10.41
CA GLU A 4 10.16 4.00 9.69
C GLU A 4 10.48 4.04 8.20
N ILE A 5 10.01 3.05 7.47
CA ILE A 5 10.20 2.95 6.03
C ILE A 5 8.90 3.30 5.36
N LEU A 6 8.98 4.09 4.31
CA LEU A 6 7.82 4.56 3.60
C LEU A 6 7.72 3.89 2.24
N SER A 7 6.53 3.42 1.89
CA SER A 7 6.21 3.02 0.52
C SER A 7 5.17 3.97 -0.03
N VAL A 8 5.30 4.35 -1.28
CA VAL A 8 4.34 5.23 -1.95
C VAL A 8 3.96 4.60 -3.28
N ALA A 9 2.66 4.49 -3.52
CA ALA A 9 2.16 4.00 -4.80
C ALA A 9 1.18 5.00 -5.38
N VAL A 10 1.41 5.40 -6.62
CA VAL A 10 0.50 6.25 -7.37
C VAL A 10 -0.20 5.34 -8.38
N PHE A 11 -1.52 5.33 -8.35
CA PHE A 11 -2.28 4.41 -9.20
C PHE A 11 -3.59 5.02 -9.65
N VAL A 12 -4.16 4.41 -10.70
CA VAL A 12 -5.52 4.71 -11.16
C VAL A 12 -6.30 3.41 -11.20
N PRO A 13 -7.60 3.42 -10.83
CA PRO A 13 -8.42 2.24 -11.03
C PRO A 13 -8.60 1.98 -12.51
N LEU A 14 -8.71 0.71 -12.88
CA LEU A 14 -9.09 0.36 -14.24
C LEU A 14 -10.55 0.77 -14.47
N PRO A 15 -10.97 0.98 -15.74
CA PRO A 15 -12.34 1.41 -16.03
C PRO A 15 -13.37 0.52 -15.36
N GLY A 16 -14.29 1.14 -14.62
CA GLY A 16 -15.36 0.42 -13.92
C GLY A 16 -14.95 -0.26 -12.63
N GLN A 17 -13.68 -0.14 -12.22
CA GLN A 17 -13.17 -0.87 -11.05
C GLN A 17 -12.92 0.02 -9.83
N GLU A 18 -13.35 1.28 -9.86
CA GLU A 18 -13.01 2.21 -8.77
C GLU A 18 -13.50 1.72 -7.40
N GLU A 19 -14.77 1.35 -7.29
CA GLU A 19 -15.31 0.88 -6.02
C GLU A 19 -14.62 -0.39 -5.54
N GLN A 20 -14.40 -1.32 -6.46
CA GLN A 20 -13.76 -2.59 -6.15
C GLN A 20 -12.31 -2.37 -5.70
N ALA A 21 -11.59 -1.49 -6.39
CA ALA A 21 -10.20 -1.17 -6.05
C ALA A 21 -10.11 -0.55 -4.66
N LEU A 22 -10.99 0.40 -4.35
CA LEU A 22 -10.98 1.03 -3.03
C LEU A 22 -11.32 0.03 -1.93
N SER A 23 -12.26 -0.88 -2.20
CA SER A 23 -12.61 -1.93 -1.25
C SER A 23 -11.40 -2.84 -0.97
N THR A 24 -10.66 -3.21 -2.01
CA THR A 24 -9.48 -4.06 -1.86
C THR A 24 -8.36 -3.33 -1.12
N VAL A 25 -8.16 -2.03 -1.41
CA VAL A 25 -7.18 -1.23 -0.69
C VAL A 25 -7.51 -1.17 0.80
N ARG A 26 -8.80 -0.97 1.13
CA ARG A 26 -9.23 -0.95 2.54
C ARG A 26 -8.99 -2.30 3.21
N GLU A 27 -9.28 -3.38 2.51
CA GLU A 27 -9.06 -4.73 3.03
C GLU A 27 -7.57 -4.96 3.31
N LEU A 28 -6.71 -4.61 2.35
CA LEU A 28 -5.27 -4.75 2.50
C LEU A 28 -4.75 -3.91 3.66
N SER A 29 -5.19 -2.66 3.75
CA SER A 29 -4.80 -1.78 4.86
C SER A 29 -5.18 -2.37 6.20
N GLY A 30 -6.37 -2.98 6.30
CA GLY A 30 -6.83 -3.64 7.50
C GLY A 30 -5.99 -4.85 7.86
N VAL A 31 -5.64 -5.66 6.87
CA VAL A 31 -4.78 -6.83 7.08
C VAL A 31 -3.41 -6.41 7.62
N LEU A 32 -2.82 -5.40 7.01
CA LEU A 32 -1.49 -4.94 7.41
C LEU A 32 -1.50 -4.30 8.80
N ALA A 33 -2.54 -3.53 9.10
CA ALA A 33 -2.68 -2.91 10.42
C ALA A 33 -2.92 -3.97 11.50
N ALA A 34 -3.77 -4.95 11.24
CA ALA A 34 -4.06 -6.02 12.18
C ALA A 34 -2.83 -6.86 12.50
N GLY A 35 -1.96 -7.05 11.51
CA GLY A 35 -0.71 -7.78 11.70
C GLY A 35 0.38 -6.95 12.36
N GLY A 36 0.14 -5.67 12.59
CA GLY A 36 1.13 -4.78 13.17
C GLY A 36 2.26 -4.41 12.23
N TYR A 37 2.05 -4.57 10.92
CA TYR A 37 3.11 -4.34 9.93
C TYR A 37 3.26 -2.89 9.53
N SER A 38 2.12 -2.20 9.31
CA SER A 38 2.15 -0.85 8.74
C SER A 38 0.85 -0.10 8.99
N ARG A 39 0.89 1.17 8.64
CA ARG A 39 -0.27 2.07 8.66
C ARG A 39 -0.36 2.73 7.29
N ASP A 40 -1.55 2.72 6.70
CA ASP A 40 -1.77 3.27 5.37
C ASP A 40 -2.57 4.57 5.44
N VAL A 41 -2.24 5.48 4.52
CA VAL A 41 -3.04 6.69 4.27
C VAL A 41 -3.25 6.78 2.77
N LEU A 42 -4.50 6.98 2.36
CA LEU A 42 -4.84 7.08 0.94
C LEU A 42 -5.29 8.51 0.62
N TYR A 43 -4.75 9.06 -0.44
CA TYR A 43 -5.11 10.39 -0.93
C TYR A 43 -5.70 10.28 -2.32
N ARG A 44 -6.65 11.14 -2.63
CA ARG A 44 -7.20 11.26 -3.98
C ARG A 44 -6.67 12.55 -4.60
N GLY A 45 -5.98 12.44 -5.73
CA GLY A 45 -5.59 13.57 -6.55
C GLY A 45 -6.62 13.83 -7.64
N PRO A 46 -6.38 14.79 -8.53
CA PRO A 46 -7.33 15.08 -9.61
C PRO A 46 -7.48 13.94 -10.59
N ASP A 47 -6.40 13.21 -10.86
CA ASP A 47 -6.42 12.14 -11.88
C ASP A 47 -5.94 10.79 -11.35
N GLU A 48 -5.55 10.70 -10.08
CA GLU A 48 -5.00 9.46 -9.55
C GLU A 48 -5.18 9.38 -8.04
N TYR A 49 -4.86 8.21 -7.51
CA TYR A 49 -4.78 8.00 -6.06
C TYR A 49 -3.34 7.83 -5.65
N VAL A 50 -3.03 8.26 -4.44
CA VAL A 50 -1.70 8.11 -3.84
C VAL A 50 -1.85 7.38 -2.52
N LEU A 51 -1.26 6.20 -2.43
CA LEU A 51 -1.25 5.41 -1.21
C LEU A 51 0.11 5.57 -0.54
N VAL A 52 0.09 6.02 0.70
CA VAL A 52 1.30 6.15 1.50
C VAL A 52 1.24 5.11 2.60
N ARG A 53 2.26 4.26 2.66
CA ARG A 53 2.32 3.18 3.66
C ARG A 53 3.52 3.39 4.54
N PHE A 54 3.25 3.45 5.85
CA PHE A 54 4.27 3.64 6.87
C PHE A 54 4.54 2.27 7.49
N TRP A 55 5.64 1.63 7.08
CA TRP A 55 6.07 0.35 7.65
C TRP A 55 6.74 0.57 8.98
N LYS A 56 6.47 -0.28 9.96
CA LYS A 56 7.13 -0.17 11.26
C LYS A 56 8.62 -0.43 11.15
N SER A 57 9.02 -1.31 10.25
CA SER A 57 10.42 -1.66 10.05
C SER A 57 10.54 -2.41 8.72
N ASP A 58 11.76 -2.58 8.24
CA ASP A 58 12.01 -3.39 7.06
C ASP A 58 11.64 -4.86 7.30
N GLU A 59 11.85 -5.33 8.54
CA GLU A 59 11.43 -6.69 8.91
C GLU A 59 9.93 -6.87 8.76
N CYS A 60 9.15 -5.88 9.22
CA CYS A 60 7.69 -5.92 9.07
C CYS A 60 7.29 -5.92 7.60
N ARG A 61 7.96 -5.12 6.77
CA ARG A 61 7.69 -5.10 5.33
C ARG A 61 7.93 -6.46 4.71
N ARG A 62 9.03 -7.10 5.04
CA ARG A 62 9.35 -8.43 4.53
C ARG A 62 8.36 -9.48 5.02
N ALA A 63 8.00 -9.42 6.30
CA ALA A 63 7.04 -10.35 6.87
C ALA A 63 5.66 -10.22 6.21
N ALA A 64 5.25 -8.99 5.88
CA ALA A 64 3.98 -8.77 5.22
C ALA A 64 3.94 -9.41 3.83
N MET A 65 5.07 -9.46 3.13
CA MET A 65 5.15 -10.11 1.81
C MET A 65 4.85 -11.59 1.88
N GLU A 66 5.04 -12.20 3.05
CA GLU A 66 4.75 -13.63 3.26
C GLU A 66 3.36 -13.87 3.82
N ASN A 67 2.59 -12.82 4.11
CA ASN A 67 1.25 -12.96 4.69
C ASN A 67 0.25 -13.35 3.61
N PRO A 68 -0.41 -14.53 3.73
CA PRO A 68 -1.33 -14.99 2.68
C PRO A 68 -2.51 -14.06 2.42
N SER A 69 -3.04 -13.43 3.46
CA SER A 69 -4.16 -12.49 3.30
C SER A 69 -3.74 -11.25 2.53
N ALA A 70 -2.53 -10.73 2.80
CA ALA A 70 -1.99 -9.59 2.06
C ALA A 70 -1.71 -9.99 0.60
N GLN A 71 -1.16 -11.18 0.39
CA GLN A 71 -0.90 -11.68 -0.97
C GLN A 71 -2.17 -11.77 -1.79
N LYS A 72 -3.29 -12.21 -1.19
CA LYS A 72 -4.57 -12.25 -1.88
C LYS A 72 -5.04 -10.86 -2.30
N CYS A 73 -4.86 -9.87 -1.44
CA CYS A 73 -5.24 -8.50 -1.77
C CYS A 73 -4.40 -7.96 -2.92
N TRP A 74 -3.08 -8.18 -2.88
CA TRP A 74 -2.21 -7.73 -3.98
C TRP A 74 -2.59 -8.40 -5.29
N ALA A 75 -2.92 -9.69 -5.26
CA ALA A 75 -3.35 -10.41 -6.46
C ALA A 75 -4.64 -9.81 -7.04
N LYS A 76 -5.60 -9.43 -6.18
CA LYS A 76 -6.84 -8.77 -6.62
C LYS A 76 -6.54 -7.42 -7.22
N LEU A 77 -5.68 -6.63 -6.56
CA LEU A 77 -5.34 -5.29 -7.04
C LEU A 77 -4.73 -5.31 -8.43
N ALA A 78 -3.96 -6.35 -8.75
CA ALA A 78 -3.35 -6.47 -10.08
C ALA A 78 -4.39 -6.43 -11.21
N HIS A 79 -5.64 -6.80 -10.92
CA HIS A 79 -6.73 -6.78 -11.90
C HIS A 79 -7.65 -5.58 -11.75
N GLU A 80 -7.42 -4.72 -10.78
CA GLU A 80 -8.31 -3.62 -10.43
C GLU A 80 -7.69 -2.25 -10.66
N ILE A 81 -6.37 -2.16 -10.66
CA ILE A 81 -5.67 -0.88 -10.78
C ILE A 81 -4.54 -0.97 -11.80
N ARG A 82 -4.12 0.20 -12.25
CA ARG A 82 -2.89 0.36 -13.00
C ARG A 82 -1.95 1.24 -12.18
N ILE A 83 -0.77 0.72 -11.88
CA ILE A 83 0.22 1.46 -11.11
C ILE A 83 0.97 2.40 -12.06
N LEU A 84 0.99 3.68 -11.71
CA LEU A 84 1.71 4.69 -12.49
C LEU A 84 3.13 4.87 -11.99
N LYS A 85 3.31 4.78 -10.68
CA LYS A 85 4.62 4.95 -10.07
C LYS A 85 4.61 4.28 -8.69
N VAL A 86 5.71 3.66 -8.30
CA VAL A 86 5.83 3.07 -6.98
C VAL A 86 7.24 3.31 -6.45
N HIS A 87 7.29 3.64 -5.16
CA HIS A 87 8.52 3.66 -4.38
C HIS A 87 8.34 2.63 -3.28
N GLU A 88 9.07 1.53 -3.35
CA GLU A 88 8.87 0.43 -2.41
C GLU A 88 9.46 0.72 -1.04
N SER A 89 10.54 1.50 -1.00
CA SER A 89 11.25 1.74 0.24
C SER A 89 11.91 3.11 0.17
N LEU A 90 11.38 4.03 0.95
CA LEU A 90 11.93 5.38 1.06
C LEU A 90 12.39 5.58 2.50
N GLU A 91 13.56 6.13 2.66
CA GLU A 91 14.10 6.47 3.98
C GLU A 91 14.02 7.96 4.21
N GLU A 92 13.70 8.32 5.44
CA GLU A 92 13.70 9.72 5.82
C GLU A 92 15.12 10.23 5.91
N ILE A 93 15.39 11.41 5.33
CA ILE A 93 16.67 12.10 5.46
C ILE A 93 16.46 13.22 6.46
N GLN A 94 17.29 13.24 7.48
CA GLN A 94 17.23 14.32 8.46
C GLN A 94 17.81 15.60 7.86
N LEU A 95 17.04 16.66 7.93
CA LEU A 95 17.41 17.95 7.34
C LEU A 95 17.95 18.97 8.39
#